data_549e790c7676e0b0ee2f9ef568f85d24
#
_entry.id   549e790c7676e0b0ee2f9ef568f85d24
#
_cell.length_a   1.000
_cell.length_b   1.000
_cell.length_c   1.000
_cell.angle_alpha   90.00
_cell.angle_beta   90.00
_cell.angle_gamma   90.00
#
_symmetry.space_group_name_H-M   'P 1'
#
loop_
_entity.id
_entity.type
_entity.pdbx_description
1 polymer ?
#
loop_
_entity_poly.entity_id
_entity_poly.type
_entity_poly.pdbx_seq_one_letter_code
_entity_poly.pdbx_strand_id
1 'polypeptide(L)'
;MYIVVIGGGTVGFHLTRALLNAGHECFVVEWERSKVENLNESYGAIALKGDCCEPSTLAAAGVSRADLIIATTGNDEDNLAACQLASHVFKVGRTIAVVNNPENETLFNLLGIDLTVDGTQVILAGIEEELPEDPIHVLPLRGSHEVVRIEIPADSALVSRYAEEIELPSGTKIVAIISRDGQLKT
;
A
#
# COMPACT_ATOMS: atom_id res chain seq x y z
N MET A 1 8.92 9.64 13.89
CA MET A 1 9.09 8.17 13.91
C MET A 1 10.38 7.85 13.18
N TYR A 2 11.07 6.79 13.61
CA TYR A 2 12.15 6.18 12.83
C TYR A 2 11.61 5.01 12.01
N ILE A 3 11.72 5.10 10.69
CA ILE A 3 11.13 4.14 9.76
C ILE A 3 12.24 3.52 8.92
N VAL A 4 12.28 2.19 8.88
CA VAL A 4 13.19 1.47 7.98
C VAL A 4 12.41 0.99 6.76
N VAL A 5 12.92 1.35 5.59
CA VAL A 5 12.37 0.94 4.30
C VAL A 5 13.26 -0.14 3.69
N ILE A 6 12.69 -1.25 3.33
CA ILE A 6 13.37 -2.33 2.62
C ILE A 6 13.06 -2.23 1.13
N GLY A 7 14.12 -2.06 0.33
CA GLY A 7 14.03 -1.82 -1.11
C GLY A 7 14.06 -0.34 -1.48
N GLY A 8 15.07 0.05 -2.26
CA GLY A 8 15.25 1.39 -2.84
C GLY A 8 14.82 1.50 -4.29
N GLY A 9 13.94 0.60 -4.75
CA GLY A 9 13.32 0.66 -6.07
C GLY A 9 12.38 1.86 -6.21
N THR A 10 11.60 1.93 -7.29
CA THR A 10 10.71 3.07 -7.56
C THR A 10 9.78 3.38 -6.40
N VAL A 11 9.10 2.36 -5.86
CA VAL A 11 8.16 2.54 -4.73
C VAL A 11 8.92 3.00 -3.48
N GLY A 12 9.99 2.31 -3.09
CA GLY A 12 10.77 2.63 -1.89
C GLY A 12 11.41 4.01 -1.95
N PHE A 13 11.94 4.41 -3.11
CA PHE A 13 12.52 5.75 -3.31
C PHE A 13 11.49 6.86 -3.10
N HIS A 14 10.32 6.76 -3.76
CA HIS A 14 9.28 7.77 -3.63
C HIS A 14 8.62 7.77 -2.25
N LEU A 15 8.46 6.59 -1.64
CA LEU A 15 7.97 6.46 -0.28
C LEU A 15 8.92 7.13 0.72
N THR A 16 10.23 6.85 0.61
CA THR A 16 11.26 7.47 1.47
C THR A 16 11.21 8.99 1.36
N ARG A 17 11.11 9.53 0.14
CA ARG A 17 10.95 10.97 -0.07
C ARG A 17 9.71 11.53 0.62
N ALA A 18 8.57 10.86 0.50
CA ALA A 18 7.33 11.30 1.11
C ALA A 18 7.41 11.30 2.65
N LEU A 19 8.02 10.25 3.23
CA LEU A 19 8.21 10.12 4.66
C LEU A 19 9.17 11.18 5.23
N LEU A 20 10.28 11.45 4.54
CA LEU A 20 11.21 12.52 4.91
C LEU A 20 10.54 13.89 4.86
N ASN A 21 9.75 14.18 3.82
CA ASN A 21 8.98 15.42 3.71
C ASN A 21 7.91 15.56 4.81
N ALA A 22 7.39 14.46 5.30
CA ALA A 22 6.47 14.43 6.45
C ALA A 22 7.18 14.58 7.82
N GLY A 23 8.51 14.75 7.83
CA GLY A 23 9.30 14.94 9.04
C GLY A 23 9.65 13.65 9.79
N HIS A 24 9.59 12.51 9.14
CA HIS A 24 10.04 11.23 9.70
C HIS A 24 11.53 11.03 9.46
N GLU A 25 12.20 10.32 10.35
CA GLU A 25 13.55 9.80 10.14
C GLU A 25 13.44 8.49 9.38
N CYS A 26 14.14 8.37 8.24
CA CYS A 26 14.09 7.18 7.40
C CYS A 26 15.48 6.61 7.15
N PHE A 27 15.54 5.28 7.04
CA PHE A 27 16.73 4.57 6.59
C PHE A 27 16.33 3.46 5.61
N VAL A 28 17.13 3.28 4.56
CA VAL A 28 16.82 2.34 3.48
C VAL A 28 17.84 1.21 3.44
N VAL A 29 17.37 -0.02 3.33
CA VAL A 29 18.21 -1.19 3.02
C VAL A 29 17.94 -1.56 1.57
N GLU A 30 18.99 -1.60 0.75
CA GLU A 30 18.90 -1.89 -0.68
C GLU A 30 20.06 -2.79 -1.13
N TRP A 31 19.77 -3.76 -1.97
CA TRP A 31 20.76 -4.70 -2.51
C TRP A 31 21.64 -4.08 -3.60
N GLU A 32 21.04 -3.24 -4.45
CA GLU A 32 21.71 -2.68 -5.61
C GLU A 32 22.48 -1.40 -5.25
N ARG A 33 23.78 -1.43 -5.48
CA ARG A 33 24.68 -0.33 -5.10
C ARG A 33 24.30 1.01 -5.74
N SER A 34 23.91 1.01 -7.01
CA SER A 34 23.53 2.23 -7.73
C SER A 34 22.31 2.93 -7.10
N LYS A 35 21.34 2.16 -6.60
CA LYS A 35 20.17 2.70 -5.92
C LYS A 35 20.53 3.28 -4.55
N VAL A 36 21.45 2.63 -3.82
CA VAL A 36 21.98 3.16 -2.55
C VAL A 36 22.69 4.48 -2.78
N GLU A 37 23.57 4.56 -3.79
CA GLU A 37 24.29 5.77 -4.15
C GLU A 37 23.32 6.91 -4.51
N ASN A 38 22.30 6.64 -5.33
CA ASN A 38 21.27 7.63 -5.70
C ASN A 38 20.49 8.15 -4.47
N LEU A 39 20.09 7.27 -3.56
CA LEU A 39 19.41 7.68 -2.33
C LEU A 39 20.30 8.57 -1.46
N ASN A 40 21.57 8.18 -1.29
CA ASN A 40 22.52 8.92 -0.46
C ASN A 40 22.93 10.26 -1.09
N GLU A 41 23.01 10.35 -2.42
CA GLU A 41 23.22 11.61 -3.13
C GLU A 41 22.02 12.56 -2.99
N SER A 42 20.80 12.01 -3.01
CA SER A 42 19.56 12.80 -2.96
C SER A 42 19.24 13.31 -1.56
N TYR A 43 19.51 12.51 -0.52
CA TYR A 43 18.97 12.75 0.83
C TYR A 43 20.01 12.65 1.96
N GLY A 44 21.30 12.49 1.64
CA GLY A 44 22.36 12.24 2.61
C GLY A 44 22.49 10.75 2.94
N ALA A 45 23.30 10.42 3.93
CA ALA A 45 23.62 9.04 4.30
C ALA A 45 22.44 8.30 4.95
N ILE A 46 21.40 8.01 4.18
CA ILE A 46 20.16 7.36 4.63
C ILE A 46 19.96 5.95 4.09
N ALA A 47 20.91 5.44 3.32
CA ALA A 47 20.78 4.10 2.74
C ALA A 47 22.07 3.30 2.91
N LEU A 48 21.94 2.00 3.16
CA LEU A 48 23.04 1.05 3.14
C LEU A 48 22.78 -0.06 2.11
N LYS A 49 23.88 -0.55 1.53
CA LYS A 49 23.84 -1.74 0.70
C LYS A 49 23.88 -2.99 1.58
N GLY A 50 22.91 -3.88 1.40
CA GLY A 50 22.91 -5.17 2.08
C GLY A 50 21.72 -6.05 1.73
N ASP A 51 21.79 -7.29 2.19
CA ASP A 51 20.70 -8.24 2.11
C ASP A 51 19.73 -8.02 3.26
N CYS A 52 18.48 -7.76 2.94
CA CYS A 52 17.43 -7.54 3.95
C CYS A 52 17.02 -8.82 4.70
N CYS A 53 17.42 -9.98 4.21
CA CYS A 53 17.22 -11.26 4.89
C CYS A 53 18.34 -11.57 5.90
N GLU A 54 19.39 -10.74 5.98
CA GLU A 54 20.46 -10.89 6.96
C GLU A 54 20.21 -10.06 8.23
N PRO A 55 20.15 -10.67 9.42
CA PRO A 55 19.99 -9.93 10.68
C PRO A 55 21.07 -8.87 10.92
N SER A 56 22.31 -9.11 10.48
CA SER A 56 23.42 -8.16 10.58
C SER A 56 23.17 -6.87 9.79
N THR A 57 22.60 -6.99 8.60
CA THR A 57 22.21 -5.86 7.75
C THR A 57 21.10 -5.03 8.40
N LEU A 58 20.06 -5.71 8.89
CA LEU A 58 18.94 -5.06 9.59
C LEU A 58 19.41 -4.37 10.88
N ALA A 59 20.34 -5.00 11.62
CA ALA A 59 20.94 -4.37 12.81
C ALA A 59 21.73 -3.11 12.44
N ALA A 60 22.53 -3.15 11.37
CA ALA A 60 23.29 -1.98 10.88
C ALA A 60 22.37 -0.86 10.40
N ALA A 61 21.18 -1.17 9.87
CA ALA A 61 20.14 -0.21 9.53
C ALA A 61 19.38 0.35 10.75
N GLY A 62 19.70 -0.11 11.95
CA GLY A 62 19.07 0.35 13.18
C GLY A 62 17.64 -0.15 13.39
N VAL A 63 17.27 -1.30 12.83
CA VAL A 63 15.91 -1.88 12.94
C VAL A 63 15.51 -2.06 14.40
N SER A 64 16.44 -2.31 15.32
CA SER A 64 16.14 -2.45 16.76
C SER A 64 15.50 -1.21 17.39
N ARG A 65 15.66 -0.03 16.81
CA ARG A 65 15.04 1.23 17.27
C ARG A 65 13.90 1.71 16.36
N ALA A 66 13.57 0.94 15.34
CA ALA A 66 12.54 1.35 14.38
C ALA A 66 11.14 1.26 14.99
N ASP A 67 10.36 2.31 14.76
CA ASP A 67 8.93 2.33 15.08
C ASP A 67 8.12 1.54 14.06
N LEU A 68 8.64 1.46 12.82
CA LEU A 68 7.96 0.85 11.69
C LEU A 68 8.99 0.32 10.69
N ILE A 69 8.73 -0.86 10.13
CA ILE A 69 9.41 -1.35 8.94
C ILE A 69 8.42 -1.43 7.76
N ILE A 70 8.87 -1.05 6.57
CA ILE A 70 8.08 -1.10 5.35
C ILE A 70 8.90 -1.82 4.28
N ALA A 71 8.45 -3.00 3.85
CA ALA A 71 9.09 -3.78 2.81
C ALA A 71 8.42 -3.52 1.45
N THR A 72 9.23 -3.09 0.47
CA THR A 72 8.77 -2.63 -0.86
C THR A 72 9.64 -3.18 -1.99
N THR A 73 10.28 -4.33 -1.77
CA THR A 73 11.05 -4.97 -2.85
C THR A 73 10.12 -5.59 -3.89
N GLY A 74 10.66 -5.92 -5.06
CA GLY A 74 9.93 -6.66 -6.09
C GLY A 74 9.80 -8.17 -5.81
N ASN A 75 10.24 -8.64 -4.63
CA ASN A 75 10.27 -10.05 -4.27
C ASN A 75 9.50 -10.27 -2.95
N ASP A 76 8.47 -11.09 -3.00
CA ASP A 76 7.58 -11.32 -1.84
C ASP A 76 8.30 -12.09 -0.72
N GLU A 77 9.21 -13.01 -1.06
CA GLU A 77 9.97 -13.76 -0.09
C GLU A 77 10.88 -12.83 0.73
N ASP A 78 11.54 -11.87 0.08
CA ASP A 78 12.39 -10.88 0.74
C ASP A 78 11.55 -9.95 1.64
N ASN A 79 10.39 -9.48 1.13
CA ASN A 79 9.48 -8.65 1.89
C ASN A 79 8.97 -9.36 3.15
N LEU A 80 8.58 -10.61 3.01
CA LEU A 80 8.11 -11.43 4.12
C LEU A 80 9.24 -11.70 5.13
N ALA A 81 10.41 -12.13 4.65
CA ALA A 81 11.55 -12.45 5.51
C ALA A 81 12.03 -11.24 6.31
N ALA A 82 12.16 -10.08 5.68
CA ALA A 82 12.56 -8.84 6.34
C ALA A 82 11.56 -8.43 7.43
N CYS A 83 10.25 -8.49 7.15
CA CYS A 83 9.21 -8.18 8.13
C CYS A 83 9.19 -9.18 9.28
N GLN A 84 9.38 -10.49 9.01
CA GLN A 84 9.46 -11.53 10.04
C GLN A 84 10.68 -11.31 10.95
N LEU A 85 11.85 -11.02 10.38
CA LEU A 85 13.04 -10.69 11.17
C LEU A 85 12.80 -9.44 12.03
N ALA A 86 12.22 -8.39 11.47
CA ALA A 86 11.91 -7.18 12.20
C ALA A 86 10.98 -7.44 13.39
N SER A 87 9.91 -8.17 13.20
CA SER A 87 8.94 -8.48 14.26
C SER A 87 9.51 -9.46 15.28
N HIS A 88 10.07 -10.60 14.84
CA HIS A 88 10.43 -11.68 15.76
C HIS A 88 11.81 -11.51 16.40
N VAL A 89 12.79 -10.98 15.66
CA VAL A 89 14.15 -10.80 16.18
C VAL A 89 14.33 -9.42 16.79
N PHE A 90 13.95 -8.38 16.08
CA PHE A 90 14.18 -6.99 16.50
C PHE A 90 13.03 -6.37 17.31
N LYS A 91 11.88 -7.06 17.40
CA LYS A 91 10.70 -6.63 18.16
C LYS A 91 10.14 -5.28 17.71
N VAL A 92 10.23 -4.98 16.41
CA VAL A 92 9.57 -3.82 15.81
C VAL A 92 8.07 -3.94 16.00
N GLY A 93 7.45 -2.89 16.48
CA GLY A 93 6.04 -2.91 16.88
C GLY A 93 5.06 -2.90 15.72
N ARG A 94 5.51 -2.60 14.49
CA ARG A 94 4.65 -2.56 13.31
C ARG A 94 5.41 -2.88 12.04
N THR A 95 4.78 -3.70 11.19
CA THR A 95 5.32 -4.15 9.90
C THR A 95 4.33 -3.84 8.77
N ILE A 96 4.82 -3.37 7.65
CA ILE A 96 4.04 -3.20 6.42
C ILE A 96 4.81 -3.87 5.29
N ALA A 97 4.12 -4.64 4.45
CA ALA A 97 4.73 -5.26 3.29
C ALA A 97 3.90 -5.04 2.02
N VAL A 98 4.60 -4.72 0.93
CA VAL A 98 4.02 -4.83 -0.41
C VAL A 98 3.99 -6.31 -0.78
N VAL A 99 2.84 -6.76 -1.27
CA VAL A 99 2.63 -8.08 -1.86
C VAL A 99 2.55 -7.90 -3.36
N ASN A 100 3.47 -8.52 -4.10
CA ASN A 100 3.53 -8.38 -5.56
C ASN A 100 2.65 -9.43 -6.26
N ASN A 101 2.58 -10.66 -5.70
CA ASN A 101 1.66 -11.69 -6.16
C ASN A 101 0.46 -11.79 -5.20
N PRO A 102 -0.77 -11.45 -5.65
CA PRO A 102 -1.98 -11.51 -4.81
C PRO A 102 -2.22 -12.85 -4.11
N GLU A 103 -1.76 -13.96 -4.70
CA GLU A 103 -1.89 -15.29 -4.10
C GLU A 103 -1.14 -15.42 -2.76
N ASN A 104 -0.12 -14.59 -2.55
CA ASN A 104 0.68 -14.61 -1.32
C ASN A 104 0.05 -13.81 -0.16
N GLU A 105 -0.97 -12.99 -0.40
CA GLU A 105 -1.55 -12.11 0.63
C GLU A 105 -2.02 -12.89 1.86
N THR A 106 -2.69 -14.02 1.64
CA THR A 106 -3.15 -14.89 2.73
C THR A 106 -1.99 -15.39 3.58
N LEU A 107 -0.85 -15.72 2.96
CA LEU A 107 0.35 -16.17 3.67
C LEU A 107 0.93 -15.06 4.55
N PHE A 108 1.04 -13.83 4.04
CA PHE A 108 1.53 -12.69 4.81
C PHE A 108 0.66 -12.41 6.03
N ASN A 109 -0.66 -12.42 5.86
CA ASN A 109 -1.61 -12.24 6.94
C ASN A 109 -1.53 -13.36 8.00
N LEU A 110 -1.42 -14.62 7.58
CA LEU A 110 -1.26 -15.77 8.49
C LEU A 110 0.05 -15.72 9.28
N LEU A 111 1.12 -15.18 8.68
CA LEU A 111 2.41 -15.00 9.32
C LEU A 111 2.51 -13.71 10.15
N GLY A 112 1.39 -12.97 10.30
CA GLY A 112 1.28 -11.87 11.25
C GLY A 112 1.94 -10.57 10.79
N ILE A 113 1.97 -10.30 9.48
CA ILE A 113 2.31 -8.96 8.98
C ILE A 113 1.13 -8.02 9.30
N ASP A 114 1.40 -6.88 9.94
CA ASP A 114 0.34 -6.00 10.45
C ASP A 114 -0.47 -5.32 9.35
N LEU A 115 0.16 -5.06 8.20
CA LEU A 115 -0.52 -4.50 7.03
C LEU A 115 0.14 -5.01 5.75
N THR A 116 -0.66 -5.59 4.87
CA THR A 116 -0.29 -5.93 3.50
C THR A 116 -0.86 -4.89 2.53
N VAL A 117 -0.09 -4.59 1.49
CA VAL A 117 -0.52 -3.75 0.37
C VAL A 117 -0.33 -4.55 -0.90
N ASP A 118 -1.43 -4.98 -1.50
CA ASP A 118 -1.40 -5.63 -2.81
C ASP A 118 -1.13 -4.59 -3.90
N GLY A 119 0.13 -4.52 -4.33
CA GLY A 119 0.56 -3.54 -5.34
C GLY A 119 -0.09 -3.80 -6.70
N THR A 120 -0.36 -5.04 -7.04
CA THR A 120 -1.00 -5.44 -8.30
C THR A 120 -2.46 -5.01 -8.32
N GLN A 121 -3.20 -5.30 -7.26
CA GLN A 121 -4.62 -4.91 -7.14
C GLN A 121 -4.81 -3.39 -7.16
N VAL A 122 -3.93 -2.63 -6.49
CA VAL A 122 -3.99 -1.17 -6.52
C VAL A 122 -3.79 -0.61 -7.94
N ILE A 123 -2.85 -1.19 -8.70
CA ILE A 123 -2.61 -0.77 -10.10
C ILE A 123 -3.78 -1.18 -10.98
N LEU A 124 -4.29 -2.43 -10.85
CA LEU A 124 -5.42 -2.92 -11.63
C LEU A 124 -6.67 -2.09 -11.39
N ALA A 125 -7.00 -1.80 -10.13
CA ALA A 125 -8.13 -0.95 -9.79
C ALA A 125 -8.03 0.45 -10.46
N GLY A 126 -6.82 1.04 -10.48
CA GLY A 126 -6.60 2.32 -11.15
C GLY A 126 -6.73 2.25 -12.67
N ILE A 127 -6.39 1.13 -13.29
CA ILE A 127 -6.56 0.92 -14.74
C ILE A 127 -8.03 0.65 -15.07
N GLU A 128 -8.68 -0.19 -14.29
CA GLU A 128 -10.10 -0.55 -14.46
C GLU A 128 -11.00 0.69 -14.33
N GLU A 129 -10.62 1.66 -13.47
CA GLU A 129 -11.34 2.93 -13.32
C GLU A 129 -11.42 3.74 -14.63
N GLU A 130 -10.43 3.59 -15.50
CA GLU A 130 -10.36 4.30 -16.79
C GLU A 130 -10.95 3.50 -17.97
N LEU A 131 -11.31 2.23 -17.75
CA LEU A 131 -11.89 1.40 -18.80
C LEU A 131 -13.41 1.62 -18.91
N PRO A 132 -13.93 1.98 -20.09
CA PRO A 132 -15.34 2.37 -20.24
C PRO A 132 -16.34 1.19 -20.20
N GLU A 133 -15.86 -0.04 -20.06
CA GLU A 133 -16.70 -1.24 -20.20
C GLU A 133 -17.29 -1.78 -18.89
N ASP A 134 -16.79 -1.35 -17.74
CA ASP A 134 -17.32 -1.81 -16.44
C ASP A 134 -17.98 -0.68 -15.66
N PRO A 135 -19.32 -0.71 -15.51
CA PRO A 135 -20.04 0.33 -14.76
C PRO A 135 -19.86 0.23 -13.24
N ILE A 136 -19.09 -0.75 -12.77
CA ILE A 136 -18.93 -1.04 -11.34
C ILE A 136 -17.45 -0.91 -10.96
N HIS A 137 -17.11 0.12 -10.18
CA HIS A 137 -15.77 0.31 -9.61
C HIS A 137 -15.82 0.01 -8.13
N VAL A 138 -14.95 -0.87 -7.64
CA VAL A 138 -14.88 -1.28 -6.25
C VAL A 138 -13.62 -0.71 -5.61
N LEU A 139 -13.78 0.13 -4.59
CA LEU A 139 -12.68 0.61 -3.76
C LEU A 139 -12.71 -0.11 -2.42
N PRO A 140 -11.77 -1.02 -2.16
CA PRO A 140 -11.71 -1.70 -0.87
C PRO A 140 -11.34 -0.70 0.24
N LEU A 141 -12.09 -0.71 1.32
CA LEU A 141 -11.78 -0.01 2.56
C LEU A 141 -11.17 -0.98 3.57
N ARG A 142 -10.57 -0.44 4.63
CA ARG A 142 -10.07 -1.29 5.73
C ARG A 142 -11.22 -2.08 6.37
N GLY A 143 -11.01 -3.39 6.54
CA GLY A 143 -12.00 -4.32 7.07
C GLY A 143 -12.84 -4.94 5.95
N SER A 144 -14.06 -5.34 6.28
CA SER A 144 -15.00 -5.99 5.34
C SER A 144 -15.91 -4.99 4.61
N HIS A 145 -15.47 -3.74 4.46
CA HIS A 145 -16.27 -2.70 3.83
C HIS A 145 -15.66 -2.33 2.47
N GLU A 146 -16.52 -2.04 1.51
CA GLU A 146 -16.17 -1.62 0.16
C GLU A 146 -16.98 -0.37 -0.21
N VAL A 147 -16.39 0.53 -0.98
CA VAL A 147 -17.14 1.59 -1.65
C VAL A 147 -17.26 1.19 -3.11
N VAL A 148 -18.48 1.03 -3.56
CA VAL A 148 -18.79 0.68 -4.94
C VAL A 148 -19.30 1.91 -5.66
N ARG A 149 -18.64 2.31 -6.74
CA ARG A 149 -19.13 3.33 -7.67
C ARG A 149 -19.86 2.63 -8.82
N ILE A 150 -21.08 3.02 -9.05
CA ILE A 150 -21.90 2.50 -10.15
C ILE A 150 -22.27 3.67 -11.06
N GLU A 151 -21.96 3.56 -12.34
CA GLU A 151 -22.45 4.50 -13.34
C GLU A 151 -23.87 4.12 -13.77
N ILE A 152 -24.79 5.08 -13.70
CA ILE A 152 -26.20 4.87 -14.08
C ILE A 152 -26.37 5.33 -15.52
N PRO A 153 -26.58 4.40 -16.48
CA PRO A 153 -26.87 4.76 -17.86
C PRO A 153 -28.13 5.63 -18.00
N ALA A 154 -28.18 6.46 -19.03
CA ALA A 154 -29.30 7.38 -19.24
C ALA A 154 -30.65 6.70 -19.46
N ASP A 155 -30.65 5.46 -19.91
CA ASP A 155 -31.83 4.59 -20.12
C ASP A 155 -32.19 3.72 -18.91
N SER A 156 -31.46 3.86 -17.81
CA SER A 156 -31.71 3.07 -16.59
C SER A 156 -33.04 3.46 -15.95
N ALA A 157 -33.74 2.45 -15.41
CA ALA A 157 -34.97 2.64 -14.61
C ALA A 157 -34.75 3.44 -13.30
N LEU A 158 -33.49 3.67 -12.93
CA LEU A 158 -33.10 4.48 -11.76
C LEU A 158 -33.06 5.99 -12.06
N VAL A 159 -33.04 6.36 -13.35
CA VAL A 159 -33.05 7.78 -13.75
C VAL A 159 -34.37 8.43 -13.30
N SER A 160 -34.27 9.61 -12.70
CA SER A 160 -35.38 10.38 -12.15
C SER A 160 -36.05 9.80 -10.89
N ARG A 161 -35.45 8.82 -10.23
CA ARG A 161 -35.85 8.40 -8.89
C ARG A 161 -35.05 9.13 -7.81
N TYR A 162 -35.67 9.32 -6.66
CA TYR A 162 -34.97 9.78 -5.47
C TYR A 162 -34.13 8.64 -4.87
N ALA A 163 -32.99 8.98 -4.28
CA ALA A 163 -32.11 7.98 -3.66
C ALA A 163 -32.81 7.12 -2.59
N GLU A 164 -33.75 7.72 -1.89
CA GLU A 164 -34.56 7.08 -0.85
C GLU A 164 -35.54 6.02 -1.40
N GLU A 165 -35.85 6.07 -2.68
CA GLU A 165 -36.75 5.12 -3.36
C GLU A 165 -36.04 3.93 -3.97
N ILE A 166 -34.70 3.88 -3.87
CA ILE A 166 -33.88 2.82 -4.44
C ILE A 166 -33.74 1.70 -3.40
N GLU A 167 -34.26 0.53 -3.73
CA GLU A 167 -34.05 -0.67 -2.91
C GLU A 167 -32.60 -1.16 -3.07
N LEU A 168 -31.86 -1.13 -1.98
CA LEU A 168 -30.47 -1.59 -1.92
C LEU A 168 -30.39 -2.95 -1.20
N PRO A 169 -29.37 -3.78 -1.53
CA PRO A 169 -29.11 -4.99 -0.77
C PRO A 169 -28.87 -4.70 0.70
N SER A 170 -29.19 -5.66 1.58
CA SER A 170 -29.01 -5.50 3.02
C SER A 170 -27.54 -5.22 3.37
N GLY A 171 -27.32 -4.20 4.20
CA GLY A 171 -25.97 -3.79 4.59
C GLY A 171 -25.31 -2.76 3.68
N THR A 172 -25.99 -2.31 2.63
CA THR A 172 -25.50 -1.25 1.74
C THR A 172 -26.23 0.07 1.97
N LYS A 173 -25.58 1.19 1.63
CA LYS A 173 -26.18 2.53 1.63
C LYS A 173 -25.52 3.43 0.59
N ILE A 174 -26.30 4.34 0.04
CA ILE A 174 -25.77 5.39 -0.82
C ILE A 174 -24.98 6.37 0.06
N VAL A 175 -23.72 6.56 -0.27
CA VAL A 175 -22.82 7.49 0.42
C VAL A 175 -22.81 8.84 -0.28
N ALA A 176 -22.86 8.83 -1.61
CA ALA A 176 -22.84 10.04 -2.43
C ALA A 176 -23.43 9.78 -3.81
N ILE A 177 -23.97 10.82 -4.43
CA ILE A 177 -24.38 10.82 -5.84
C ILE A 177 -23.59 11.92 -6.54
N ILE A 178 -22.91 11.54 -7.62
CA ILE A 178 -22.16 12.48 -8.46
C ILE A 178 -22.94 12.66 -9.76
N SER A 179 -23.34 13.89 -10.05
CA SER A 179 -24.00 14.21 -11.32
C SER A 179 -22.99 14.27 -12.48
N ARG A 180 -23.47 14.21 -13.71
CA ARG A 180 -22.63 14.22 -14.93
C ARG A 180 -21.68 15.43 -15.05
N ASP A 181 -22.04 16.55 -14.44
CA ASP A 181 -21.24 17.76 -14.35
C ASP A 181 -20.25 17.76 -13.16
N GLY A 182 -20.11 16.61 -12.48
CA GLY A 182 -19.17 16.43 -11.38
C GLY A 182 -19.63 16.98 -10.02
N GLN A 183 -20.90 17.43 -9.91
CA GLN A 183 -21.41 17.93 -8.65
C GLN A 183 -21.79 16.78 -7.70
N LEU A 184 -21.28 16.86 -6.47
CA LEU A 184 -21.61 15.94 -5.40
C LEU A 184 -22.97 16.33 -4.80
N LYS A 185 -23.87 15.35 -4.72
CA LYS A 185 -25.15 15.45 -3.98
C LYS A 185 -25.12 14.42 -2.86
N THR A 186 -25.45 14.81 -1.67
CA THR A 186 -25.56 13.98 -0.47
C THR A 186 -27.03 13.82 -0.09
#